data_cee59c11fd0016435296a3de09c9fd15
#
_entry.id   cee59c11fd0016435296a3de09c9fd15
#
_cell.length_a   1.000
_cell.length_b   1.000
_cell.length_c   1.000
_cell.angle_alpha   90.00
_cell.angle_beta   90.00
_cell.angle_gamma   90.00
#
_symmetry.space_group_name_H-M   'P 1'
#
loop_
_entity.id
_entity.type
_entity.pdbx_description
1 polymer ?
#
loop_
_entity_poly.entity_id
_entity_poly.type
_entity_poly.pdbx_seq_one_letter_code
_entity_poly.pdbx_strand_id
1 'polypeptide(L)'
;MLRPAALLAAFVAMSPAHADSQDPDLIFRESTTFKLLTPNDKLAVYGIDDPIVQGIACHYTVPEKGGLSGALGLAEQTSDISLACRQYGPIKFKKKFSQGDVVFSEKRSLFFKKMQIVRGCDKKRNILVYMTYSDKLVEGSPKNSTSSVPIEPWGAGANDIPKCADFLR
;
A
#
# COMPACT_ATOMS: atom_id res chain seq x y z
N MET A 1 0.77 -62.25 -24.04
CA MET A 1 1.42 -60.98 -24.46
C MET A 1 0.61 -59.83 -23.85
N LEU A 2 1.02 -59.36 -22.64
CA LEU A 2 0.37 -58.22 -21.96
C LEU A 2 1.15 -56.96 -22.31
N ARG A 3 0.48 -55.94 -22.82
CA ARG A 3 1.02 -54.58 -23.03
C ARG A 3 0.80 -53.74 -21.78
N PRO A 4 1.80 -53.05 -21.25
CA PRO A 4 1.61 -52.12 -20.15
C PRO A 4 1.05 -50.78 -20.68
N ALA A 5 -0.05 -50.32 -20.08
CA ALA A 5 -0.60 -48.99 -20.32
C ALA A 5 0.21 -47.98 -19.47
N ALA A 6 0.87 -47.01 -20.15
CA ALA A 6 1.55 -45.91 -19.49
C ALA A 6 0.53 -44.83 -19.13
N LEU A 7 0.33 -44.58 -17.83
CA LEU A 7 -0.40 -43.43 -17.30
C LEU A 7 0.51 -42.19 -17.36
N LEU A 8 0.20 -41.25 -18.25
CA LEU A 8 0.79 -39.91 -18.23
C LEU A 8 0.07 -39.08 -17.14
N ALA A 9 0.77 -38.82 -16.05
CA ALA A 9 0.35 -37.85 -15.04
C ALA A 9 0.65 -36.44 -15.55
N ALA A 10 -0.37 -35.66 -15.89
CA ALA A 10 -0.25 -34.25 -16.22
C ALA A 10 -0.05 -33.42 -14.93
N PHE A 11 1.16 -32.96 -14.70
CA PHE A 11 1.47 -31.95 -13.67
C PHE A 11 0.94 -30.60 -14.15
N VAL A 12 -0.15 -30.13 -13.55
CA VAL A 12 -0.62 -28.74 -13.69
C VAL A 12 0.28 -27.89 -12.80
N ALA A 13 1.22 -27.17 -13.42
CA ALA A 13 2.02 -26.18 -12.73
C ALA A 13 1.11 -24.98 -12.36
N MET A 14 0.71 -24.89 -11.11
CA MET A 14 0.12 -23.67 -10.56
C MET A 14 1.23 -22.63 -10.44
N SER A 15 1.25 -21.66 -11.36
CA SER A 15 2.08 -20.47 -11.22
C SER A 15 1.56 -19.66 -10.03
N PRO A 16 2.43 -19.28 -9.06
CA PRO A 16 2.03 -18.37 -8.02
C PRO A 16 1.70 -17.02 -8.66
N ALA A 17 0.49 -16.51 -8.40
CA ALA A 17 0.13 -15.14 -8.73
C ALA A 17 1.08 -14.21 -7.96
N HIS A 18 2.08 -13.65 -8.64
CA HIS A 18 2.86 -12.55 -8.10
C HIS A 18 1.91 -11.37 -7.96
N ALA A 19 1.64 -10.96 -6.72
CA ALA A 19 1.15 -9.61 -6.46
C ALA A 19 2.22 -8.67 -7.02
N ASP A 20 1.85 -7.85 -7.99
CA ASP A 20 2.68 -6.81 -8.57
C ASP A 20 3.09 -5.89 -7.42
N SER A 21 4.30 -6.07 -6.88
CA SER A 21 4.84 -5.23 -5.82
C SER A 21 5.27 -3.94 -6.48
N GLN A 22 4.38 -2.95 -6.46
CA GLN A 22 4.70 -1.61 -6.92
C GLN A 22 5.79 -1.05 -6.01
N ASP A 23 6.95 -0.72 -6.58
CA ASP A 23 7.99 0.01 -5.85
C ASP A 23 7.49 1.44 -5.62
N PRO A 24 7.57 1.96 -4.38
CA PRO A 24 7.11 3.31 -4.09
C PRO A 24 8.08 4.36 -4.64
N ASP A 25 7.54 5.43 -5.21
CA ASP A 25 8.31 6.57 -5.70
C ASP A 25 8.78 7.43 -4.53
N LEU A 26 10.08 7.55 -4.34
CA LEU A 26 10.62 8.51 -3.38
C LEU A 26 10.42 9.93 -3.91
N ILE A 27 9.65 10.75 -3.19
CA ILE A 27 9.40 12.15 -3.54
C ILE A 27 10.52 13.05 -3.00
N PHE A 28 10.74 13.01 -1.67
CA PHE A 28 11.85 13.71 -1.02
C PHE A 28 12.13 13.14 0.37
N ARG A 29 13.27 13.57 0.92
CA ARG A 29 13.68 13.32 2.32
C ARG A 29 14.01 14.62 2.99
N GLU A 30 13.64 14.74 4.28
CA GLU A 30 13.98 15.86 5.13
C GLU A 30 14.71 15.37 6.38
N SER A 31 15.85 16.01 6.73
CA SER A 31 16.61 15.70 7.94
C SER A 31 15.93 16.28 9.17
N THR A 32 15.67 15.45 10.17
CA THR A 32 15.00 15.87 11.40
C THR A 32 15.95 16.13 12.56
N THR A 33 17.20 15.67 12.44
CA THR A 33 18.24 15.85 13.47
C THR A 33 19.57 16.19 12.83
N PHE A 34 20.38 16.98 13.52
CA PHE A 34 21.78 17.22 13.15
C PHE A 34 22.69 16.39 14.05
N LYS A 35 23.46 15.46 13.45
CA LYS A 35 24.45 14.64 14.13
C LYS A 35 25.82 14.87 13.50
N LEU A 36 26.83 15.16 14.30
CA LEU A 36 28.17 15.55 13.82
C LEU A 36 28.98 14.38 13.24
N LEU A 37 28.74 13.15 13.71
CA LEU A 37 29.57 11.98 13.40
C LEU A 37 28.80 10.80 12.80
N THR A 38 27.48 10.88 12.70
CA THR A 38 26.64 9.81 12.14
C THR A 38 25.60 10.40 11.20
N PRO A 39 25.10 9.63 10.21
CA PRO A 39 24.00 10.05 9.37
C PRO A 39 22.78 10.47 10.20
N ASN A 40 22.14 11.58 9.79
CA ASN A 40 20.95 12.12 10.45
C ASN A 40 19.74 11.22 10.30
N ASP A 41 18.83 11.28 11.29
CA ASP A 41 17.48 10.76 11.13
C ASP A 41 16.71 11.63 10.13
N LYS A 42 15.84 11.02 9.34
CA LYS A 42 15.11 11.67 8.24
C LYS A 42 13.64 11.28 8.27
N LEU A 43 12.83 12.12 7.69
CA LEU A 43 11.49 11.77 7.21
C LEU A 43 11.57 11.60 5.70
N ALA A 44 11.06 10.48 5.19
CA ALA A 44 10.96 10.22 3.77
C ALA A 44 9.49 10.22 3.35
N VAL A 45 9.20 10.93 2.26
CA VAL A 45 7.88 10.98 1.63
C VAL A 45 7.91 10.14 0.37
N TYR A 46 7.00 9.20 0.30
CA TYR A 46 6.82 8.31 -0.84
C TYR A 46 5.45 8.48 -1.48
N GLY A 47 5.39 8.25 -2.80
CA GLY A 47 4.16 8.21 -3.58
C GLY A 47 3.86 6.79 -4.07
N ILE A 48 2.60 6.43 -4.11
CA ILE A 48 2.09 5.20 -4.75
C ILE A 48 0.78 5.48 -5.46
N ASP A 49 0.53 4.78 -6.55
CA ASP A 49 -0.79 4.72 -7.18
C ASP A 49 -1.61 3.54 -6.65
N ASP A 50 -2.94 3.64 -6.74
CA ASP A 50 -3.78 2.48 -6.50
C ASP A 50 -3.75 1.55 -7.74
N PRO A 51 -3.31 0.29 -7.61
CA PRO A 51 -3.18 -0.62 -8.74
C PRO A 51 -4.51 -0.99 -9.40
N ILE A 52 -5.62 -0.82 -8.67
CA ILE A 52 -6.98 -1.19 -9.12
C ILE A 52 -7.81 0.04 -9.48
N VAL A 53 -7.63 1.15 -8.78
CA VAL A 53 -8.40 2.38 -8.98
C VAL A 53 -7.52 3.45 -9.60
N GLN A 54 -7.64 3.64 -10.92
CA GLN A 54 -6.93 4.70 -11.61
C GLN A 54 -7.44 6.08 -11.17
N GLY A 55 -6.56 7.08 -11.21
CA GLY A 55 -6.87 8.46 -10.84
C GLY A 55 -6.73 8.75 -9.35
N ILE A 56 -6.19 7.82 -8.54
CA ILE A 56 -5.86 8.00 -7.14
C ILE A 56 -4.36 7.82 -6.92
N ALA A 57 -3.74 8.79 -6.27
CA ALA A 57 -2.39 8.67 -5.71
C ALA A 57 -2.43 8.86 -4.20
N CYS A 58 -1.60 8.12 -3.49
CA CYS A 58 -1.40 8.23 -2.06
C CYS A 58 0.05 8.62 -1.77
N HIS A 59 0.24 9.60 -0.88
CA HIS A 59 1.54 9.95 -0.33
C HIS A 59 1.58 9.51 1.14
N TYR A 60 2.67 8.89 1.53
CA TYR A 60 2.87 8.50 2.92
C TYR A 60 4.27 8.91 3.40
N THR A 61 4.36 9.25 4.67
CA THR A 61 5.62 9.67 5.30
C THR A 61 6.04 8.64 6.33
N VAL A 62 7.30 8.28 6.28
CA VAL A 62 7.90 7.31 7.20
C VAL A 62 9.21 7.85 7.77
N PRO A 63 9.52 7.56 9.06
CA PRO A 63 10.82 7.85 9.63
C PRO A 63 11.88 6.87 9.10
N GLU A 64 13.04 7.42 8.73
CA GLU A 64 14.25 6.68 8.40
C GLU A 64 15.33 7.04 9.41
N LYS A 65 15.83 6.08 10.17
CA LYS A 65 16.94 6.30 11.10
C LYS A 65 18.28 6.27 10.37
N GLY A 66 19.14 7.23 10.73
CA GLY A 66 20.51 7.27 10.27
C GLY A 66 21.45 6.37 11.10
N GLY A 67 22.68 6.17 10.61
CA GLY A 67 23.73 5.40 11.29
C GLY A 67 23.62 3.89 11.12
N LEU A 68 24.56 3.17 11.79
CA LEU A 68 24.66 1.71 11.71
C LEU A 68 23.38 0.99 12.17
N SER A 69 22.69 1.51 13.17
CA SER A 69 21.43 0.95 13.67
C SER A 69 20.27 1.09 12.67
N GLY A 70 20.26 2.17 11.86
CA GLY A 70 19.32 2.33 10.76
C GLY A 70 19.62 1.39 9.60
N ALA A 71 20.89 1.22 9.25
CA ALA A 71 21.33 0.30 8.19
C ALA A 71 21.04 -1.17 8.52
N LEU A 72 21.03 -1.53 9.80
CA LEU A 72 20.71 -2.89 10.27
C LEU A 72 19.21 -3.11 10.56
N GLY A 73 18.36 -2.10 10.35
CA GLY A 73 16.92 -2.22 10.61
C GLY A 73 16.54 -2.46 12.08
N LEU A 74 17.48 -2.26 13.02
CA LEU A 74 17.32 -2.57 14.44
C LEU A 74 16.72 -1.44 15.27
N ALA A 75 16.57 -0.24 14.69
CA ALA A 75 16.38 0.98 15.46
C ALA A 75 14.98 1.59 15.37
N GLU A 76 13.98 0.89 14.86
CA GLU A 76 12.65 1.48 14.72
C GLU A 76 11.80 1.27 15.99
N GLN A 77 11.76 2.29 16.86
CA GLN A 77 10.92 2.28 18.04
C GLN A 77 9.52 2.84 17.83
N THR A 78 9.33 3.66 16.80
CA THR A 78 8.02 4.26 16.49
C THR A 78 7.77 4.23 15.00
N SER A 79 6.64 3.70 14.59
CA SER A 79 6.16 3.72 13.22
C SER A 79 4.98 4.69 13.10
N ASP A 80 5.26 5.99 13.30
CA ASP A 80 4.30 7.02 12.96
C ASP A 80 4.29 7.16 11.44
N ILE A 81 3.21 6.70 10.80
CA ILE A 81 3.03 6.77 9.38
C ILE A 81 1.87 7.72 9.13
N SER A 82 2.12 8.79 8.39
CA SER A 82 1.05 9.63 7.87
C SER A 82 0.64 9.16 6.48
N LEU A 83 -0.63 9.36 6.13
CA LEU A 83 -1.19 9.00 4.84
C LEU A 83 -2.07 10.12 4.31
N ALA A 84 -1.87 10.50 3.05
CA ALA A 84 -2.72 11.42 2.32
C ALA A 84 -2.96 10.88 0.91
N CYS A 85 -4.21 10.53 0.59
CA CYS A 85 -4.61 10.11 -0.75
C CYS A 85 -5.46 11.19 -1.41
N ARG A 86 -5.33 11.35 -2.73
CA ARG A 86 -6.06 12.33 -3.52
C ARG A 86 -6.46 11.77 -4.87
N GLN A 87 -7.61 12.21 -5.34
CA GLN A 87 -7.95 12.07 -6.75
C GLN A 87 -7.12 13.07 -7.55
N TYR A 88 -6.43 12.58 -8.60
CA TYR A 88 -5.64 13.41 -9.52
C TYR A 88 -6.03 13.21 -10.99
N GLY A 89 -7.04 12.42 -11.24
CA GLY A 89 -7.55 12.11 -12.56
C GLY A 89 -8.96 11.51 -12.52
N PRO A 90 -9.55 11.18 -13.67
CA PRO A 90 -10.83 10.50 -13.70
C PRO A 90 -10.71 9.12 -13.05
N ILE A 91 -11.67 8.79 -12.17
CA ILE A 91 -11.69 7.51 -11.49
C ILE A 91 -12.14 6.40 -12.44
N LYS A 92 -11.32 5.34 -12.54
CA LYS A 92 -11.65 4.13 -13.29
C LYS A 92 -11.28 2.89 -12.46
N PHE A 93 -12.26 2.05 -12.20
CA PHE A 93 -12.04 0.77 -11.54
C PHE A 93 -11.65 -0.30 -12.56
N LYS A 94 -10.46 -0.89 -12.42
CA LYS A 94 -9.97 -1.96 -13.31
C LYS A 94 -10.61 -3.31 -13.00
N LYS A 95 -10.98 -3.55 -11.74
CA LYS A 95 -11.62 -4.80 -11.27
C LYS A 95 -12.37 -4.58 -9.96
N LYS A 96 -13.17 -5.56 -9.56
CA LYS A 96 -13.83 -5.59 -8.25
C LYS A 96 -12.80 -5.79 -7.14
N PHE A 97 -13.12 -5.28 -5.94
CA PHE A 97 -12.29 -5.38 -4.75
C PHE A 97 -13.13 -5.68 -3.50
N SER A 98 -12.50 -6.09 -2.43
CA SER A 98 -13.13 -6.29 -1.11
C SER A 98 -12.76 -5.17 -0.16
N GLN A 99 -13.59 -4.94 0.85
CA GLN A 99 -13.25 -4.02 1.95
C GLN A 99 -11.96 -4.48 2.63
N GLY A 100 -11.00 -3.57 2.75
CA GLY A 100 -9.69 -3.88 3.35
C GLY A 100 -8.68 -4.56 2.42
N ASP A 101 -8.96 -4.64 1.11
CA ASP A 101 -7.96 -5.14 0.15
C ASP A 101 -6.68 -4.32 0.20
N VAL A 102 -5.55 -5.02 0.22
CA VAL A 102 -4.22 -4.41 0.27
C VAL A 102 -3.90 -3.72 -1.06
N VAL A 103 -3.60 -2.45 -0.98
CA VAL A 103 -3.13 -1.61 -2.10
C VAL A 103 -1.62 -1.66 -2.21
N PHE A 104 -0.95 -1.57 -1.07
CA PHE A 104 0.51 -1.54 -0.97
C PHE A 104 0.97 -2.21 0.33
N SER A 105 2.16 -2.81 0.30
CA SER A 105 2.76 -3.46 1.46
C SER A 105 4.27 -3.48 1.35
N GLU A 106 4.94 -3.03 2.42
CA GLU A 106 6.39 -2.96 2.51
C GLU A 106 6.90 -3.53 3.84
N LYS A 107 8.00 -4.29 3.81
CA LYS A 107 8.73 -4.69 5.02
C LYS A 107 9.59 -3.53 5.50
N ARG A 108 9.36 -3.06 6.71
CA ARG A 108 10.08 -1.91 7.29
C ARG A 108 11.22 -2.29 8.24
N SER A 109 11.30 -3.54 8.69
CA SER A 109 12.42 -4.03 9.51
C SER A 109 12.71 -5.50 9.23
N LEU A 110 13.93 -5.92 9.56
CA LEU A 110 14.37 -7.31 9.40
C LEU A 110 13.58 -8.29 10.28
N PHE A 111 13.00 -7.81 11.36
CA PHE A 111 12.47 -8.71 12.36
C PHE A 111 10.94 -8.73 12.47
N PHE A 112 10.14 -7.68 12.18
CA PHE A 112 8.71 -7.84 12.52
C PHE A 112 7.74 -6.74 12.07
N LYS A 113 8.13 -5.79 11.22
CA LYS A 113 7.19 -4.73 10.85
C LYS A 113 6.91 -4.70 9.35
N LYS A 114 5.68 -5.00 9.04
CA LYS A 114 5.12 -4.84 7.71
C LYS A 114 4.16 -3.66 7.74
N MET A 115 4.45 -2.63 6.96
CA MET A 115 3.51 -1.56 6.69
C MET A 115 2.54 -2.00 5.60
N GLN A 116 1.28 -1.69 5.77
CA GLN A 116 0.25 -1.94 4.78
C GLN A 116 -0.59 -0.69 4.55
N ILE A 117 -1.01 -0.48 3.31
CA ILE A 117 -2.06 0.46 2.94
C ILE A 117 -3.19 -0.37 2.36
N VAL A 118 -4.37 -0.23 2.94
CA VAL A 118 -5.58 -0.95 2.53
C VAL A 118 -6.64 0.02 2.04
N ARG A 119 -7.53 -0.45 1.19
CA ARG A 119 -8.62 0.33 0.59
C ARG A 119 -9.98 -0.20 1.03
N GLY A 120 -10.89 0.73 1.29
CA GLY A 120 -12.32 0.48 1.49
C GLY A 120 -13.18 1.44 0.68
N CYS A 121 -14.48 1.20 0.69
CA CYS A 121 -15.51 2.04 0.09
C CYS A 121 -16.57 2.39 1.13
N ASP A 122 -16.77 3.68 1.40
CA ASP A 122 -17.97 4.19 2.07
C ASP A 122 -19.09 4.26 1.02
N LYS A 123 -19.91 3.21 0.98
CA LYS A 123 -21.02 3.07 0.01
C LYS A 123 -22.02 4.21 0.10
N LYS A 124 -22.27 4.72 1.31
CA LYS A 124 -23.28 5.77 1.55
C LYS A 124 -22.86 7.09 0.93
N ARG A 125 -21.56 7.39 0.97
CA ARG A 125 -21.03 8.70 0.55
C ARG A 125 -20.28 8.65 -0.76
N ASN A 126 -20.11 7.46 -1.36
CA ASN A 126 -19.29 7.23 -2.55
C ASN A 126 -17.85 7.74 -2.36
N ILE A 127 -17.23 7.36 -1.24
CA ILE A 127 -15.88 7.77 -0.85
C ILE A 127 -14.99 6.54 -0.80
N LEU A 128 -13.82 6.61 -1.42
CA LEU A 128 -12.75 5.65 -1.20
C LEU A 128 -12.02 6.00 0.10
N VAL A 129 -11.85 5.01 0.97
CA VAL A 129 -11.17 5.17 2.25
C VAL A 129 -9.90 4.33 2.23
N TYR A 130 -8.78 4.99 2.46
CA TYR A 130 -7.47 4.36 2.57
C TYR A 130 -7.00 4.42 4.02
N MET A 131 -6.45 3.33 4.52
CA MET A 131 -5.87 3.26 5.86
C MET A 131 -4.49 2.62 5.78
N THR A 132 -3.51 3.27 6.38
CA THR A 132 -2.21 2.67 6.62
C THR A 132 -2.07 2.22 8.06
N TYR A 133 -1.40 1.09 8.26
CA TYR A 133 -1.03 0.59 9.58
C TYR A 133 0.21 -0.30 9.49
N SER A 134 0.86 -0.52 10.63
CA SER A 134 1.97 -1.45 10.75
C SER A 134 1.54 -2.69 11.53
N ASP A 135 1.79 -3.87 10.98
CA ASP A 135 1.59 -5.11 11.72
C ASP A 135 2.56 -5.15 12.92
N LYS A 136 2.02 -5.44 14.10
CA LYS A 136 2.79 -5.73 15.31
C LYS A 136 2.63 -7.19 15.67
N LEU A 137 3.75 -7.84 16.00
CA LEU A 137 3.74 -9.19 16.59
C LEU A 137 3.62 -9.18 18.11
N VAL A 138 3.53 -8.01 18.73
CA VAL A 138 3.44 -7.82 20.19
C VAL A 138 2.15 -7.10 20.52
N GLU A 139 1.60 -7.34 21.71
CA GLU A 139 0.35 -6.75 22.19
C GLU A 139 0.30 -5.21 22.03
N GLY A 140 -0.87 -4.69 21.73
CA GLY A 140 -1.19 -3.28 21.58
C GLY A 140 -1.76 -2.91 20.23
N SER A 141 -2.43 -1.76 20.15
CA SER A 141 -3.00 -1.25 18.89
C SER A 141 -1.90 -0.77 17.94
N PRO A 142 -1.93 -1.15 16.66
CA PRO A 142 -1.00 -0.61 15.68
C PRO A 142 -1.28 0.89 15.47
N LYS A 143 -0.22 1.66 15.28
CA LYS A 143 -0.36 3.03 14.81
C LYS A 143 -0.94 3.03 13.40
N ASN A 144 -1.86 3.93 13.14
CA ASN A 144 -2.58 3.98 11.88
C ASN A 144 -2.88 5.43 11.47
N SER A 145 -3.16 5.61 10.19
CA SER A 145 -3.63 6.87 9.62
C SER A 145 -4.66 6.56 8.53
N THR A 146 -5.66 7.41 8.41
CA THR A 146 -6.76 7.24 7.44
C THR A 146 -6.86 8.45 6.52
N SER A 147 -7.06 8.20 5.24
CA SER A 147 -7.33 9.21 4.22
C SER A 147 -8.59 8.86 3.46
N SER A 148 -9.49 9.84 3.30
CA SER A 148 -10.75 9.70 2.56
C SER A 148 -10.68 10.49 1.25
N VAL A 149 -11.06 9.85 0.15
CA VAL A 149 -11.04 10.43 -1.19
C VAL A 149 -12.46 10.37 -1.77
N PRO A 150 -13.22 11.47 -1.76
CA PRO A 150 -14.47 11.56 -2.50
C PRO A 150 -14.23 11.28 -3.97
N ILE A 151 -15.16 10.56 -4.61
CA ILE A 151 -15.11 10.35 -6.06
C ILE A 151 -15.87 11.51 -6.70
N GLU A 152 -15.10 12.41 -7.33
CA GLU A 152 -15.62 13.64 -7.92
C GLU A 152 -15.57 13.59 -9.44
N PRO A 153 -16.43 14.37 -10.14
CA PRO A 153 -16.32 14.56 -11.57
C PRO A 153 -14.94 15.12 -11.94
N TRP A 154 -14.34 14.64 -13.00
CA TRP A 154 -13.02 15.11 -13.44
C TRP A 154 -13.08 15.71 -14.85
N GLY A 155 -12.87 17.01 -14.92
CA GLY A 155 -12.95 17.77 -16.17
C GLY A 155 -14.36 18.28 -16.52
N ALA A 156 -14.43 19.17 -17.52
CA ALA A 156 -15.67 19.77 -17.99
C ALA A 156 -16.56 18.70 -18.67
N GLY A 157 -17.82 18.60 -18.24
CA GLY A 157 -18.80 17.68 -18.85
C GLY A 157 -18.75 16.23 -18.35
N ALA A 158 -17.96 15.93 -17.31
CA ALA A 158 -17.96 14.61 -16.70
C ALA A 158 -19.24 14.41 -15.85
N ASN A 159 -20.25 13.78 -16.44
CA ASN A 159 -21.53 13.49 -15.77
C ASN A 159 -21.59 12.05 -15.20
N ASP A 160 -20.66 11.18 -15.59
CA ASP A 160 -20.65 9.79 -15.16
C ASP A 160 -19.61 9.58 -14.06
N ILE A 161 -20.10 9.58 -12.81
CA ILE A 161 -19.28 9.35 -11.61
C ILE A 161 -19.45 7.88 -11.20
N PRO A 162 -18.41 7.04 -11.27
CA PRO A 162 -18.54 5.65 -10.87
C PRO A 162 -18.83 5.54 -9.37
N LYS A 163 -19.69 4.60 -8.99
CA LYS A 163 -19.97 4.30 -7.59
C LYS A 163 -19.05 3.19 -7.10
N CYS A 164 -18.25 3.46 -6.07
CA CYS A 164 -17.36 2.43 -5.51
C CYS A 164 -18.11 1.19 -5.02
N ALA A 165 -19.39 1.35 -4.65
CA ALA A 165 -20.24 0.25 -4.23
C ALA A 165 -20.46 -0.81 -5.34
N ASP A 166 -20.48 -0.41 -6.61
CA ASP A 166 -20.72 -1.31 -7.75
C ASP A 166 -19.51 -2.23 -8.02
N PHE A 167 -18.36 -1.87 -7.47
CA PHE A 167 -17.10 -2.60 -7.59
C PHE A 167 -16.74 -3.40 -6.34
N LEU A 168 -17.58 -3.42 -5.30
CA LEU A 168 -17.39 -4.32 -4.17
C LEU A 168 -17.83 -5.76 -4.52
N ARG A 169 -17.08 -6.71 -3.93
CA ARG A 169 -17.42 -8.14 -3.94
C ARG A 169 -18.31 -8.50 -2.77
#